data_c242dc30888fcb3e5a6477a993c2480e
#
_entry.id   c242dc30888fcb3e5a6477a993c2480e
#
_cell.length_a   1.000
_cell.length_b   1.000
_cell.length_c   1.000
_cell.angle_alpha   90.00
_cell.angle_beta   90.00
_cell.angle_gamma   90.00
#
_symmetry.space_group_name_H-M   'P 1'
#
loop_
_entity.id
_entity.type
_entity.pdbx_description
1 polymer ?
#
loop_
_entity_poly.entity_id
_entity_poly.type
_entity_poly.pdbx_seq_one_letter_code
_entity_poly.pdbx_strand_id
1 'polypeptide(L)'
;MRAWRGETRWWWLAKRRAGFALGLAATLATGAAVVPVATAEGTGGGSRRGVAQEGTAPLEQVRVATRHYRNVDSAIDAGYVQFLGCVHEPLAGSMGIHFVNGTLAGDTTIDPVKPEALIYEVEPNGQLSLVGVEYIVFQQAWDAVHDQPPSLFDQPFMLVPSPNRYGIPAFYELHAWAWKVNPTGPFKDWNPKVLCLGTEGHRP
;
A
#
# COMPACT_ATOMS: atom_id res chain seq x y z
N MET A 1 -18.47 29.73 22.76
CA MET A 1 -19.05 28.71 21.88
C MET A 1 -19.00 29.24 20.46
N ARG A 2 -18.01 28.81 19.68
CA ARG A 2 -17.92 29.08 18.23
C ARG A 2 -17.85 27.73 17.53
N ALA A 3 -18.88 27.42 16.75
CA ALA A 3 -19.00 26.19 15.98
C ALA A 3 -18.00 26.22 14.82
N TRP A 4 -17.12 25.25 14.77
CA TRP A 4 -16.27 24.96 13.61
C TRP A 4 -17.13 24.25 12.57
N ARG A 5 -17.50 24.97 11.52
CA ARG A 5 -18.03 24.37 10.29
C ARG A 5 -16.84 24.12 9.37
N GLY A 6 -16.25 22.94 9.44
CA GLY A 6 -15.26 22.48 8.50
C GLY A 6 -15.92 21.92 7.24
N GLU A 7 -16.14 22.74 6.24
CA GLU A 7 -16.51 22.26 4.90
C GLU A 7 -15.26 21.74 4.20
N THR A 8 -15.02 20.44 4.25
CA THR A 8 -14.04 19.79 3.40
C THR A 8 -14.60 19.64 2.00
N ARG A 9 -14.39 20.65 1.16
CA ARG A 9 -14.75 20.60 -0.27
C ARG A 9 -13.66 19.85 -1.01
N TRP A 10 -13.90 18.61 -1.33
CA TRP A 10 -13.07 17.81 -2.23
C TRP A 10 -13.30 18.26 -3.68
N TRP A 11 -12.40 19.10 -4.21
CA TRP A 11 -12.41 19.49 -5.62
C TRP A 11 -11.49 18.55 -6.40
N TRP A 12 -12.04 17.48 -6.94
CA TRP A 12 -11.37 16.68 -7.97
C TRP A 12 -11.83 17.17 -9.36
N LEU A 13 -11.09 18.13 -9.93
CA LEU A 13 -11.23 18.49 -11.34
C LEU A 13 -10.32 17.60 -12.17
N ALA A 14 -10.90 16.56 -12.77
CA ALA A 14 -10.28 15.78 -13.83
C ALA A 14 -10.03 16.67 -15.06
N LYS A 15 -8.80 17.09 -15.31
CA LYS A 15 -8.39 17.67 -16.58
C LYS A 15 -8.14 16.54 -17.58
N ARG A 16 -9.14 16.30 -18.44
CA ARG A 16 -8.97 15.51 -19.67
C ARG A 16 -7.98 16.23 -20.59
N ARG A 17 -6.83 15.61 -20.86
CA ARG A 17 -6.02 15.95 -22.03
C ARG A 17 -6.14 14.82 -23.04
N ALA A 18 -6.87 15.10 -24.13
CA ALA A 18 -6.84 14.31 -25.33
C ALA A 18 -5.50 14.56 -26.04
N GLY A 19 -4.74 13.52 -26.27
CA GLY A 19 -3.53 13.55 -27.09
C GLY A 19 -3.59 12.45 -28.12
N PHE A 20 -3.85 12.84 -29.37
CA PHE A 20 -3.69 11.99 -30.56
C PHE A 20 -2.22 11.72 -30.83
N ALA A 21 -1.85 10.49 -31.11
CA ALA A 21 -0.63 10.21 -31.87
C ALA A 21 -0.80 8.95 -32.72
N LEU A 22 -0.58 9.18 -34.00
CA LEU A 22 -0.58 8.20 -35.08
C LEU A 22 0.62 7.24 -35.00
N GLY A 23 0.38 6.09 -35.59
CA GLY A 23 1.13 4.95 -35.85
C GLY A 23 2.58 5.04 -36.34
N LEU A 24 3.21 3.87 -36.27
CA LEU A 24 4.07 3.36 -37.34
C LEU A 24 4.34 1.87 -37.12
N ALA A 25 4.23 1.14 -38.19
CA ALA A 25 4.51 -0.27 -38.31
C ALA A 25 6.02 -0.55 -38.27
N ALA A 26 6.45 -1.66 -37.66
CA ALA A 26 7.78 -2.20 -37.87
C ALA A 26 7.78 -3.74 -37.79
N THR A 27 8.25 -4.26 -38.83
CA THR A 27 8.65 -5.55 -39.34
C THR A 27 9.12 -6.62 -38.39
N LEU A 28 8.62 -7.85 -38.67
CA LEU A 28 9.07 -9.15 -38.19
C LEU A 28 10.52 -9.46 -38.59
N ALA A 29 11.32 -9.90 -37.65
CA ALA A 29 12.55 -10.65 -37.89
C ALA A 29 12.51 -11.95 -37.08
N THR A 30 12.38 -13.06 -37.81
CA THR A 30 12.48 -14.43 -37.29
C THR A 30 13.96 -14.79 -37.15
N GLY A 31 14.42 -15.00 -35.92
CA GLY A 31 15.72 -15.58 -35.61
C GLY A 31 15.55 -16.82 -34.74
N ALA A 32 15.76 -18.01 -35.33
CA ALA A 32 15.82 -19.26 -34.60
C ALA A 32 17.19 -19.37 -33.93
N ALA A 33 17.23 -19.33 -32.59
CA ALA A 33 18.42 -19.67 -31.82
C ALA A 33 18.29 -21.08 -31.25
N VAL A 34 19.17 -21.96 -31.70
CA VAL A 34 19.38 -23.34 -31.18
C VAL A 34 20.13 -23.21 -29.86
N VAL A 35 19.55 -23.70 -28.78
CA VAL A 35 20.18 -23.76 -27.44
C VAL A 35 20.73 -25.19 -27.25
N PRO A 36 22.00 -25.38 -26.92
CA PRO A 36 22.53 -26.69 -26.58
C PRO A 36 22.07 -27.11 -25.17
N VAL A 37 21.57 -28.34 -25.05
CA VAL A 37 21.28 -28.99 -23.78
C VAL A 37 22.61 -29.42 -23.15
N ALA A 38 22.96 -28.82 -22.02
CA ALA A 38 24.05 -29.29 -21.18
C ALA A 38 23.44 -30.17 -20.06
N THR A 39 23.70 -31.47 -20.14
CA THR A 39 23.49 -32.41 -19.03
C THR A 39 24.63 -32.22 -18.03
N ALA A 40 24.30 -31.73 -16.82
CA ALA A 40 25.19 -31.78 -15.67
C ALA A 40 24.58 -32.67 -14.60
N GLU A 41 25.13 -33.88 -14.47
CA GLU A 41 25.02 -34.71 -13.29
C GLU A 41 25.86 -34.08 -12.17
N GLY A 42 25.26 -33.73 -11.05
CA GLY A 42 25.92 -33.11 -9.89
C GLY A 42 25.23 -33.52 -8.61
N THR A 43 25.82 -34.50 -7.96
CA THR A 43 25.63 -35.07 -6.64
C THR A 43 25.17 -34.12 -5.55
N GLY A 44 24.31 -34.68 -4.67
CA GLY A 44 23.62 -34.12 -3.53
C GLY A 44 24.43 -33.27 -2.54
N GLY A 45 23.75 -32.26 -2.10
CA GLY A 45 24.06 -31.43 -0.94
C GLY A 45 22.79 -30.72 -0.53
N GLY A 46 21.99 -31.35 0.34
CA GLY A 46 20.76 -30.76 0.86
C GLY A 46 21.05 -29.50 1.65
N SER A 47 20.94 -28.35 1.01
CA SER A 47 20.95 -27.06 1.70
C SER A 47 19.51 -26.70 2.05
N ARG A 48 19.17 -26.85 3.35
CA ARG A 48 17.95 -26.30 3.94
C ARG A 48 18.06 -24.76 4.00
N ARG A 49 18.07 -24.13 2.83
CA ARG A 49 17.94 -22.68 2.64
C ARG A 49 16.87 -22.44 1.59
N GLY A 50 15.65 -22.24 1.98
CA GLY A 50 14.65 -21.93 0.96
C GLY A 50 13.29 -21.48 1.43
N VAL A 51 12.91 -21.68 2.69
CA VAL A 51 11.51 -21.44 3.10
C VAL A 51 11.30 -20.11 3.83
N ALA A 52 12.37 -19.40 4.21
CA ALA A 52 12.27 -18.14 4.96
C ALA A 52 12.50 -16.88 4.09
N GLN A 53 12.79 -17.01 2.81
CA GLN A 53 13.25 -15.89 1.97
C GLN A 53 12.23 -15.38 0.95
N GLU A 54 11.20 -16.16 0.61
CA GLU A 54 10.19 -15.74 -0.38
C GLU A 54 9.24 -14.66 0.12
N GLY A 55 8.96 -14.59 1.42
CA GLY A 55 8.10 -13.56 2.02
C GLY A 55 8.81 -12.24 2.39
N THR A 56 10.14 -12.18 2.33
CA THR A 56 10.91 -11.00 2.78
C THR A 56 11.29 -10.05 1.67
N ALA A 57 11.47 -10.54 0.44
CA ALA A 57 11.89 -9.71 -0.70
C ALA A 57 10.90 -8.59 -1.05
N PRO A 58 9.57 -8.82 -1.11
CA PRO A 58 8.61 -7.75 -1.34
C PRO A 58 8.66 -6.66 -0.26
N LEU A 59 8.72 -7.05 1.02
CA LEU A 59 8.77 -6.09 2.13
C LEU A 59 10.10 -5.33 2.17
N GLU A 60 11.20 -5.92 1.72
CA GLU A 60 12.49 -5.22 1.63
C GLU A 60 12.44 -4.13 0.56
N GLN A 61 11.82 -4.39 -0.59
CA GLN A 61 11.58 -3.38 -1.61
C GLN A 61 10.81 -2.18 -1.05
N VAL A 62 9.74 -2.45 -0.28
CA VAL A 62 8.94 -1.41 0.39
C VAL A 62 9.79 -0.64 1.41
N ARG A 63 10.61 -1.32 2.23
CA ARG A 63 11.50 -0.68 3.20
C ARG A 63 12.48 0.27 2.52
N VAL A 64 13.14 -0.18 1.46
CA VAL A 64 14.11 0.65 0.72
C VAL A 64 13.42 1.90 0.18
N ALA A 65 12.23 1.75 -0.42
CA ALA A 65 11.49 2.86 -1.00
C ALA A 65 11.00 3.86 0.05
N THR A 66 10.56 3.38 1.23
CA THR A 66 9.89 4.22 2.23
C THR A 66 10.79 4.63 3.41
N ARG A 67 12.07 4.24 3.41
CA ARG A 67 13.00 4.49 4.53
C ARG A 67 13.10 5.96 4.97
N HIS A 68 12.98 6.91 4.02
CA HIS A 68 13.06 8.35 4.29
C HIS A 68 11.80 8.87 4.99
N TYR A 69 10.66 8.19 4.86
CA TYR A 69 9.42 8.49 5.55
C TYR A 69 9.39 8.02 7.02
N ARG A 70 10.47 7.41 7.53
CA ARG A 70 10.65 7.24 8.98
C ARG A 70 10.70 8.57 9.72
N ASN A 71 11.07 9.64 9.03
CA ASN A 71 10.78 11.01 9.43
C ASN A 71 9.43 11.43 8.84
N VAL A 72 8.45 11.68 9.70
CA VAL A 72 7.09 12.04 9.28
C VAL A 72 7.05 13.37 8.52
N ASP A 73 7.95 14.31 8.81
CA ASP A 73 8.03 15.58 8.07
C ASP A 73 8.36 15.34 6.59
N SER A 74 9.22 14.33 6.30
CA SER A 74 9.52 13.95 4.93
C SER A 74 8.30 13.35 4.20
N ALA A 75 7.40 12.69 4.92
CA ALA A 75 6.14 12.21 4.36
C ALA A 75 5.19 13.38 4.06
N ILE A 76 5.09 14.34 4.98
CA ILE A 76 4.28 15.56 4.80
C ILE A 76 4.78 16.36 3.60
N ASP A 77 6.08 16.57 3.48
CA ASP A 77 6.71 17.28 2.36
C ASP A 77 6.47 16.56 1.01
N ALA A 78 6.31 15.22 1.04
CA ALA A 78 5.98 14.42 -0.12
C ALA A 78 4.46 14.38 -0.44
N GLY A 79 3.64 15.11 0.30
CA GLY A 79 2.20 15.24 0.07
C GLY A 79 1.33 14.20 0.78
N TYR A 80 1.88 13.47 1.74
CA TYR A 80 1.07 12.62 2.62
C TYR A 80 0.46 13.47 3.74
N VAL A 81 -0.83 13.30 3.97
CA VAL A 81 -1.59 14.04 4.98
C VAL A 81 -2.26 13.05 5.92
N GLN A 82 -2.21 13.32 7.23
CA GLN A 82 -2.90 12.48 8.20
C GLN A 82 -4.38 12.38 7.87
N PHE A 83 -4.85 11.15 7.72
CA PHE A 83 -6.24 10.80 7.48
C PHE A 83 -6.77 10.03 8.69
N LEU A 84 -7.67 10.66 9.44
CA LEU A 84 -8.21 10.15 10.70
C LEU A 84 -7.15 10.00 11.82
N GLY A 85 -7.60 9.52 12.98
CA GLY A 85 -6.76 9.12 14.10
C GLY A 85 -6.29 7.68 13.98
N CYS A 86 -5.76 7.13 15.07
CA CYS A 86 -5.36 5.72 15.11
C CYS A 86 -6.58 4.79 15.00
N VAL A 87 -6.56 3.90 14.04
CA VAL A 87 -7.62 2.91 13.82
C VAL A 87 -7.34 1.67 14.63
N HIS A 88 -8.31 1.28 15.46
CA HIS A 88 -8.19 0.19 16.43
C HIS A 88 -9.39 -0.76 16.37
N GLU A 89 -9.12 -2.05 16.58
CA GLU A 89 -10.13 -3.11 16.75
C GLU A 89 -9.77 -3.92 18.01
N PRO A 90 -10.64 -3.96 19.04
CA PRO A 90 -10.32 -4.47 20.37
C PRO A 90 -9.73 -5.89 20.43
N LEU A 91 -10.12 -6.78 19.49
CA LEU A 91 -9.70 -8.17 19.49
C LEU A 91 -8.62 -8.49 18.44
N ALA A 92 -8.42 -7.60 17.49
CA ALA A 92 -7.50 -7.83 16.35
C ALA A 92 -6.21 -7.01 16.43
N GLY A 93 -6.22 -5.90 17.16
CA GLY A 93 -5.10 -4.96 17.25
C GLY A 93 -5.39 -3.64 16.55
N SER A 94 -4.37 -3.01 16.01
CA SER A 94 -4.50 -1.69 15.40
C SER A 94 -3.94 -1.67 13.99
N MET A 95 -4.49 -0.81 13.16
CA MET A 95 -3.89 -0.43 11.88
C MET A 95 -2.88 0.71 12.07
N GLY A 96 -3.06 1.57 13.07
CA GLY A 96 -2.25 2.77 13.30
C GLY A 96 -2.88 4.03 12.71
N ILE A 97 -2.06 5.07 12.55
CA ILE A 97 -2.43 6.36 11.96
C ILE A 97 -2.01 6.36 10.49
N HIS A 98 -2.97 6.58 9.59
CA HIS A 98 -2.71 6.62 8.15
C HIS A 98 -2.39 8.05 7.71
N PHE A 99 -1.30 8.20 6.98
CA PHE A 99 -0.96 9.39 6.23
C PHE A 99 -1.15 9.07 4.75
N VAL A 100 -2.15 9.67 4.12
CA VAL A 100 -2.58 9.34 2.75
C VAL A 100 -2.11 10.39 1.77
N ASN A 101 -1.52 9.96 0.66
CA ASN A 101 -1.27 10.81 -0.48
C ASN A 101 -2.47 10.73 -1.44
N GLY A 102 -3.33 11.74 -1.40
CA GLY A 102 -4.55 11.77 -2.18
C GLY A 102 -4.33 11.80 -3.70
N THR A 103 -3.16 12.22 -4.18
CA THR A 103 -2.83 12.18 -5.60
C THR A 103 -2.58 10.76 -6.07
N LEU A 104 -1.87 9.96 -5.27
CA LEU A 104 -1.62 8.54 -5.56
C LEU A 104 -2.92 7.74 -5.42
N ALA A 105 -3.67 7.91 -4.32
CA ALA A 105 -4.94 7.20 -4.13
C ALA A 105 -6.01 7.53 -5.18
N GLY A 106 -5.88 8.66 -5.86
CA GLY A 106 -6.81 9.10 -6.91
C GLY A 106 -6.47 8.63 -8.32
N ASP A 107 -5.29 8.06 -8.55
CA ASP A 107 -4.95 7.41 -9.82
C ASP A 107 -5.31 5.91 -9.78
N THR A 108 -5.23 5.20 -10.86
CA THR A 108 -5.50 3.75 -10.91
C THR A 108 -4.22 2.94 -11.03
N THR A 109 -3.10 3.50 -10.55
CA THR A 109 -1.78 2.87 -10.62
C THR A 109 -1.43 2.30 -9.25
N ILE A 110 -1.02 1.05 -9.19
CA ILE A 110 -0.48 0.41 -7.99
C ILE A 110 1.02 0.21 -8.22
N ASP A 111 1.84 0.94 -7.45
CA ASP A 111 3.29 0.88 -7.53
C ASP A 111 3.86 0.43 -6.17
N PRO A 112 4.53 -0.73 -6.08
CA PRO A 112 5.06 -1.25 -4.82
C PRO A 112 6.06 -0.32 -4.12
N VAL A 113 6.63 0.65 -4.83
CA VAL A 113 7.58 1.62 -4.26
C VAL A 113 6.98 3.01 -3.99
N LYS A 114 5.69 3.19 -4.29
CA LYS A 114 4.94 4.44 -4.06
C LYS A 114 3.58 4.14 -3.43
N PRO A 115 3.55 3.66 -2.20
CA PRO A 115 2.29 3.34 -1.52
C PRO A 115 1.42 4.59 -1.38
N GLU A 116 0.12 4.42 -1.47
CA GLU A 116 -0.89 5.48 -1.33
C GLU A 116 -0.99 5.97 0.11
N ALA A 117 -0.69 5.11 1.09
CA ALA A 117 -0.67 5.47 2.50
C ALA A 117 0.57 4.94 3.24
N LEU A 118 1.02 5.73 4.21
CA LEU A 118 2.04 5.39 5.19
C LEU A 118 1.36 5.22 6.54
N ILE A 119 1.73 4.17 7.28
CA ILE A 119 1.10 3.83 8.55
C ILE A 119 2.09 4.09 9.68
N TYR A 120 1.67 4.90 10.64
CA TYR A 120 2.46 5.25 11.81
C TYR A 120 1.78 4.79 13.09
N GLU A 121 2.59 4.47 14.11
CA GLU A 121 2.14 4.35 15.49
C GLU A 121 2.69 5.49 16.34
N VAL A 122 2.02 5.77 17.45
CA VAL A 122 2.49 6.73 18.44
C VAL A 122 3.33 5.99 19.47
N GLU A 123 4.59 6.33 19.56
CA GLU A 123 5.50 5.81 20.59
C GLU A 123 5.17 6.40 21.98
N PRO A 124 5.62 5.78 23.08
CA PRO A 124 5.36 6.30 24.43
C PRO A 124 5.86 7.73 24.68
N ASN A 125 6.85 8.19 23.92
CA ASN A 125 7.36 9.57 23.95
C ASN A 125 6.57 10.54 23.08
N GLY A 126 5.48 10.09 22.41
CA GLY A 126 4.65 10.87 21.53
C GLY A 126 5.18 11.01 20.10
N GLN A 127 6.32 10.42 19.78
CA GLN A 127 6.86 10.42 18.41
C GLN A 127 6.12 9.42 17.52
N LEU A 128 6.05 9.72 16.21
CA LEU A 128 5.50 8.82 15.21
C LEU A 128 6.59 7.91 14.65
N SER A 129 6.34 6.59 14.69
CA SER A 129 7.19 5.58 14.07
C SER A 129 6.49 4.94 12.89
N LEU A 130 7.13 4.92 11.73
CA LEU A 130 6.62 4.22 10.55
C LEU A 130 6.60 2.72 10.83
N VAL A 131 5.44 2.08 10.70
CA VAL A 131 5.23 0.65 11.00
C VAL A 131 4.86 -0.17 9.77
N GLY A 132 4.21 0.44 8.79
CA GLY A 132 3.76 -0.20 7.57
C GLY A 132 3.38 0.79 6.48
N VAL A 133 2.85 0.25 5.41
CA VAL A 133 2.25 1.01 4.32
C VAL A 133 0.93 0.36 3.92
N GLU A 134 0.11 1.10 3.17
CA GLU A 134 -1.12 0.59 2.60
C GLU A 134 -1.23 1.05 1.15
N TYR A 135 -1.63 0.12 0.31
CA TYR A 135 -1.95 0.37 -1.10
C TYR A 135 -3.46 0.50 -1.23
N ILE A 136 -3.91 1.57 -1.88
CA ILE A 136 -5.33 1.93 -1.96
C ILE A 136 -5.69 2.33 -3.38
N VAL A 137 -6.83 1.81 -3.87
CA VAL A 137 -7.43 2.30 -5.11
C VAL A 137 -8.95 2.32 -5.01
N PHE A 138 -9.58 3.39 -5.46
CA PHE A 138 -11.04 3.48 -5.42
C PHE A 138 -11.68 2.46 -6.36
N GLN A 139 -12.62 1.66 -5.83
CA GLN A 139 -13.27 0.58 -6.55
C GLN A 139 -13.83 1.04 -7.90
N GLN A 140 -14.63 2.10 -7.92
CA GLN A 140 -15.27 2.60 -9.15
C GLN A 140 -14.25 2.95 -10.23
N ALA A 141 -13.12 3.53 -9.85
CA ALA A 141 -12.08 3.92 -10.82
C ALA A 141 -11.33 2.70 -11.35
N TRP A 142 -11.03 1.74 -10.48
CA TRP A 142 -10.35 0.50 -10.86
C TRP A 142 -11.22 -0.36 -11.77
N ASP A 143 -12.47 -0.65 -11.36
CA ASP A 143 -13.39 -1.52 -12.08
C ASP A 143 -13.81 -0.94 -13.45
N ALA A 144 -13.64 0.37 -13.64
CA ALA A 144 -13.90 1.00 -14.94
C ALA A 144 -12.87 0.62 -16.02
N VAL A 145 -11.70 0.13 -15.64
CA VAL A 145 -10.59 -0.16 -16.57
C VAL A 145 -9.97 -1.56 -16.36
N HIS A 146 -10.44 -2.32 -15.37
CA HIS A 146 -9.97 -3.66 -15.07
C HIS A 146 -11.14 -4.60 -14.76
N ASP A 147 -11.05 -5.84 -15.26
CA ASP A 147 -12.07 -6.89 -15.06
C ASP A 147 -11.87 -7.68 -13.76
N GLN A 148 -10.75 -7.52 -13.09
CA GLN A 148 -10.41 -8.24 -11.86
C GLN A 148 -9.97 -7.28 -10.76
N PRO A 149 -10.22 -7.63 -9.47
CA PRO A 149 -9.67 -6.89 -8.34
C PRO A 149 -8.15 -6.75 -8.43
N PRO A 150 -7.56 -5.70 -7.86
CA PRO A 150 -6.12 -5.52 -7.84
C PRO A 150 -5.41 -6.59 -7.02
N SER A 151 -4.14 -6.85 -7.36
CA SER A 151 -3.25 -7.71 -6.58
C SER A 151 -1.84 -7.15 -6.57
N LEU A 152 -1.11 -7.37 -5.47
CA LEU A 152 0.29 -6.99 -5.32
C LEU A 152 0.98 -8.01 -4.40
N PHE A 153 2.23 -8.36 -4.67
CA PHE A 153 2.99 -9.35 -3.89
C PHE A 153 2.28 -10.71 -3.77
N ASP A 154 1.60 -11.13 -4.83
CA ASP A 154 0.75 -12.34 -4.85
C ASP A 154 -0.40 -12.31 -3.83
N GLN A 155 -0.77 -11.12 -3.34
CA GLN A 155 -1.87 -10.90 -2.44
C GLN A 155 -3.01 -10.15 -3.17
N PRO A 156 -4.24 -10.67 -3.15
CA PRO A 156 -5.39 -9.91 -3.61
C PRO A 156 -5.68 -8.76 -2.62
N PHE A 157 -6.10 -7.63 -3.16
CA PHE A 157 -6.61 -6.54 -2.32
C PHE A 157 -7.97 -6.90 -1.74
N MET A 158 -8.23 -6.44 -0.54
CA MET A 158 -9.54 -6.55 0.09
C MET A 158 -10.44 -5.39 -0.35
N LEU A 159 -11.71 -5.69 -0.64
CA LEU A 159 -12.71 -4.65 -0.90
C LEU A 159 -13.28 -4.13 0.43
N VAL A 160 -13.17 -2.83 0.64
CA VAL A 160 -13.89 -2.10 1.69
C VAL A 160 -15.11 -1.42 1.06
N PRO A 161 -16.33 -1.96 1.27
CA PRO A 161 -17.53 -1.41 0.63
C PRO A 161 -17.93 -0.06 1.21
N SER A 162 -18.81 0.66 0.51
CA SER A 162 -19.47 1.86 1.04
C SER A 162 -20.93 1.51 1.40
N PRO A 163 -21.47 2.04 2.53
CA PRO A 163 -20.82 2.94 3.49
C PRO A 163 -19.81 2.22 4.38
N ASN A 164 -18.74 2.91 4.75
CA ASN A 164 -17.68 2.39 5.63
C ASN A 164 -17.36 3.38 6.75
N ARG A 165 -16.59 2.93 7.76
CA ARG A 165 -16.19 3.73 8.92
C ARG A 165 -15.36 4.96 8.57
N TYR A 166 -14.78 5.00 7.39
CA TYR A 166 -13.91 6.08 6.91
C TYR A 166 -14.72 7.20 6.23
N GLY A 167 -15.99 6.97 5.89
CA GLY A 167 -16.85 7.96 5.24
C GLY A 167 -16.46 8.27 3.80
N ILE A 168 -15.74 7.37 3.13
CA ILE A 168 -15.27 7.50 1.74
C ILE A 168 -15.95 6.47 0.83
N PRO A 169 -15.90 6.66 -0.50
CA PRO A 169 -16.38 5.65 -1.46
C PRO A 169 -15.71 4.29 -1.25
N ALA A 170 -16.31 3.23 -1.79
CA ALA A 170 -15.74 1.89 -1.75
C ALA A 170 -14.36 1.87 -2.42
N PHE A 171 -13.42 1.13 -1.82
CA PHE A 171 -12.04 1.04 -2.27
C PHE A 171 -11.47 -0.36 -2.02
N TYR A 172 -10.43 -0.68 -2.77
CA TYR A 172 -9.59 -1.84 -2.53
C TYR A 172 -8.38 -1.43 -1.71
N GLU A 173 -7.97 -2.27 -0.76
CA GLU A 173 -6.81 -2.04 0.10
C GLU A 173 -5.93 -3.27 0.27
N LEU A 174 -4.63 -3.04 0.48
CA LEU A 174 -3.67 -4.05 0.89
C LEU A 174 -2.66 -3.43 1.86
N HIS A 175 -2.65 -3.90 3.10
CA HIS A 175 -1.64 -3.54 4.09
C HIS A 175 -0.33 -4.29 3.83
N ALA A 176 0.81 -3.64 4.12
CA ALA A 176 2.12 -4.28 4.10
C ALA A 176 2.95 -3.81 5.32
N TRP A 177 3.13 -4.72 6.29
CA TRP A 177 3.84 -4.45 7.55
C TRP A 177 5.37 -4.52 7.34
N ALA A 178 5.89 -3.57 6.57
CA ALA A 178 7.29 -3.57 6.19
C ALA A 178 8.25 -3.20 7.34
N TRP A 179 7.78 -2.44 8.34
CA TRP A 179 8.63 -1.88 9.39
C TRP A 179 8.39 -2.49 10.78
N LYS A 180 7.20 -3.02 11.03
CA LYS A 180 6.85 -3.69 12.28
C LYS A 180 6.28 -5.07 11.98
N VAL A 181 6.87 -6.11 12.55
CA VAL A 181 6.40 -7.48 12.34
C VAL A 181 4.96 -7.64 12.82
N ASN A 182 4.12 -8.12 11.93
CA ASN A 182 2.77 -8.54 12.26
C ASN A 182 2.74 -10.06 12.49
N PRO A 183 2.47 -10.54 13.71
CA PRO A 183 2.46 -11.97 14.01
C PRO A 183 1.32 -12.73 13.31
N THR A 184 0.28 -12.03 12.84
CA THR A 184 -0.84 -12.64 12.12
C THR A 184 -0.60 -12.76 10.61
N GLY A 185 0.45 -12.10 10.11
CA GLY A 185 0.86 -12.13 8.71
C GLY A 185 1.25 -10.75 8.18
N PRO A 186 2.20 -10.69 7.24
CA PRO A 186 2.76 -9.42 6.78
C PRO A 186 1.78 -8.56 5.97
N PHE A 187 0.67 -9.13 5.49
CA PHE A 187 -0.33 -8.45 4.67
C PHE A 187 -1.74 -8.47 5.30
N LYS A 188 -1.82 -8.70 6.62
CA LYS A 188 -3.09 -8.63 7.36
C LYS A 188 -3.35 -7.20 7.82
N ASP A 189 -4.62 -6.78 7.81
CA ASP A 189 -5.01 -5.40 8.12
C ASP A 189 -4.65 -5.01 9.56
N TRP A 190 -4.92 -5.89 10.51
CA TRP A 190 -4.73 -5.63 11.93
C TRP A 190 -3.42 -6.21 12.43
N ASN A 191 -2.66 -5.40 13.18
CA ASN A 191 -1.43 -5.83 13.82
C ASN A 191 -1.58 -5.69 15.36
N PRO A 192 -1.59 -6.82 16.10
CA PRO A 192 -1.74 -6.78 17.56
C PRO A 192 -0.54 -6.16 18.30
N LYS A 193 0.57 -5.89 17.59
CA LYS A 193 1.74 -5.19 18.13
C LYS A 193 1.72 -3.69 17.92
N VAL A 194 0.77 -3.15 17.14
CA VAL A 194 0.63 -1.72 16.93
C VAL A 194 -0.30 -1.15 18.00
N LEU A 195 0.13 -0.06 18.63
CA LEU A 195 -0.58 0.58 19.75
C LEU A 195 -1.15 1.93 19.31
N CYS A 196 -2.37 2.21 19.77
CA CYS A 196 -3.02 3.51 19.62
C CYS A 196 -2.87 4.34 20.91
N LEU A 197 -1.64 4.68 21.30
CA LEU A 197 -1.39 5.45 22.52
C LEU A 197 -1.85 6.91 22.35
N GLY A 198 -2.57 7.44 23.34
CA GLY A 198 -2.97 8.86 23.37
C GLY A 198 -4.08 9.26 22.40
N THR A 199 -4.70 8.32 21.71
CA THR A 199 -5.82 8.58 20.77
C THR A 199 -7.17 8.24 21.38
N GLU A 200 -7.39 8.59 22.64
CA GLU A 200 -8.71 8.48 23.24
C GLU A 200 -9.69 9.37 22.48
N GLY A 201 -10.55 8.81 21.62
CA GLY A 201 -11.63 9.59 21.08
C GLY A 201 -12.22 9.27 19.73
N HIS A 202 -11.88 8.20 19.05
CA HIS A 202 -12.73 7.73 17.95
C HIS A 202 -13.20 6.31 18.23
N ARG A 203 -14.23 6.20 19.08
CA ARG A 203 -15.16 5.06 19.05
C ARG A 203 -16.03 5.21 17.79
N PRO A 204 -16.30 4.09 17.08
CA PRO A 204 -17.24 4.07 15.98
C PRO A 204 -18.63 4.48 16.43
#